data_fac78e82d1612911cadb11df217fb384
#
_entry.id   fac78e82d1612911cadb11df217fb384
#
_cell.length_a   1.000
_cell.length_b   1.000
_cell.length_c   1.000
_cell.angle_alpha   90.00
_cell.angle_beta   90.00
_cell.angle_gamma   90.00
#
_symmetry.space_group_name_H-M   'P 1'
#
loop_
_entity.id
_entity.type
_entity.pdbx_description
1 polymer ?
#
loop_
_entity_poly.entity_id
_entity_poly.type
_entity_poly.pdbx_seq_one_letter_code
_entity_poly.pdbx_strand_id
1 'polypeptide(L)'
;MPTRLLAWRNTLKILAQVGMVLAAVGLCLVPGPGGAAGKHDGSTPLLCVPIGITECGAEGECKRGTPESVNLPQFIRVDVKAMTIRSEEQKRESPIKTVDHMNGKLILQGTQGERGWTTLIDEDTGRLSATVTAHGEGFVVFGACTVVP
;
A
#
# COMPACT_ATOMS: atom_id res chain seq x y z
N MET A 1 -72.27 -3.07 -31.07
CA MET A 1 -70.83 -2.78 -31.22
C MET A 1 -70.35 -1.84 -30.11
N PRO A 2 -70.03 -2.31 -28.93
CA PRO A 2 -69.23 -1.52 -27.99
C PRO A 2 -68.16 -2.35 -27.23
N THR A 3 -67.36 -3.17 -27.90
CA THR A 3 -66.38 -4.01 -27.24
C THR A 3 -64.89 -3.63 -27.51
N ARG A 4 -64.64 -2.63 -28.36
CA ARG A 4 -63.25 -2.23 -28.69
C ARG A 4 -62.67 -1.11 -27.84
N LEU A 5 -63.49 -0.35 -27.11
CA LEU A 5 -63.02 0.79 -26.27
C LEU A 5 -62.53 0.40 -24.88
N LEU A 6 -62.92 -0.77 -24.35
CA LEU A 6 -62.50 -1.23 -23.03
C LEU A 6 -61.09 -1.87 -23.06
N ALA A 7 -60.70 -2.46 -24.18
CA ALA A 7 -59.37 -3.07 -24.28
C ALA A 7 -58.21 -2.04 -24.29
N TRP A 8 -58.49 -0.85 -24.84
CA TRP A 8 -57.46 0.21 -24.94
C TRP A 8 -57.19 0.92 -23.63
N ARG A 9 -58.20 1.04 -22.76
CA ARG A 9 -58.02 1.67 -21.45
C ARG A 9 -57.18 0.84 -20.49
N ASN A 10 -57.18 -0.52 -20.62
CA ASN A 10 -56.39 -1.38 -19.77
C ASN A 10 -54.92 -1.46 -20.23
N THR A 11 -54.66 -1.33 -21.54
CA THR A 11 -53.28 -1.35 -22.08
C THR A 11 -52.51 -0.07 -21.67
N LEU A 12 -53.20 1.10 -21.62
CA LEU A 12 -52.56 2.33 -21.17
C LEU A 12 -52.22 2.33 -19.67
N LYS A 13 -53.07 1.68 -18.84
CA LYS A 13 -52.78 1.57 -17.39
C LYS A 13 -51.62 0.66 -17.09
N ILE A 14 -51.41 -0.40 -17.86
CA ILE A 14 -50.28 -1.32 -17.68
C ILE A 14 -48.96 -0.66 -18.11
N LEU A 15 -48.98 0.12 -19.18
CA LEU A 15 -47.77 0.86 -19.63
C LEU A 15 -47.35 1.97 -18.66
N ALA A 16 -48.32 2.62 -18.00
CA ALA A 16 -48.03 3.64 -17.00
C ALA A 16 -47.46 3.06 -15.69
N GLN A 17 -47.83 1.82 -15.33
CA GLN A 17 -47.29 1.15 -14.12
C GLN A 17 -45.92 0.54 -14.35
N VAL A 18 -45.60 0.08 -15.55
CA VAL A 18 -44.27 -0.47 -15.85
C VAL A 18 -43.20 0.63 -15.96
N GLY A 19 -43.59 1.83 -16.43
CA GLY A 19 -42.68 2.98 -16.48
C GLY A 19 -42.26 3.53 -15.11
N MET A 20 -43.09 3.35 -14.08
CA MET A 20 -42.85 3.91 -12.74
C MET A 20 -41.95 2.99 -11.88
N VAL A 21 -41.87 1.71 -12.19
CA VAL A 21 -41.02 0.74 -11.46
C VAL A 21 -39.56 0.78 -11.94
N LEU A 22 -39.30 1.17 -13.19
CA LEU A 22 -37.95 1.28 -13.73
C LEU A 22 -37.20 2.55 -13.29
N ALA A 23 -37.90 3.58 -12.80
CA ALA A 23 -37.28 4.81 -12.29
C ALA A 23 -36.74 4.69 -10.86
N ALA A 24 -37.17 3.68 -10.09
CA ALA A 24 -36.78 3.53 -8.69
C ALA A 24 -35.50 2.68 -8.46
N VAL A 25 -35.00 1.97 -9.47
CA VAL A 25 -33.82 1.07 -9.34
C VAL A 25 -32.52 1.78 -9.74
N GLY A 26 -32.58 2.98 -10.31
CA GLY A 26 -31.41 3.73 -10.79
C GLY A 26 -30.63 4.54 -9.74
N LEU A 27 -31.03 4.55 -8.46
CA LEU A 27 -30.49 5.52 -7.49
C LEU A 27 -29.59 4.93 -6.40
N CYS A 28 -29.11 3.70 -6.53
CA CYS A 28 -28.29 3.07 -5.50
C CYS A 28 -26.86 2.68 -5.90
N LEU A 29 -26.34 3.23 -6.99
CA LEU A 29 -24.91 3.03 -7.36
C LEU A 29 -24.22 4.38 -7.52
N VAL A 30 -24.23 5.20 -6.47
CA VAL A 30 -23.19 6.19 -6.29
C VAL A 30 -22.03 5.44 -5.63
N PRO A 31 -20.93 5.13 -6.33
CA PRO A 31 -19.72 4.73 -5.63
C PRO A 31 -19.38 5.90 -4.72
N GLY A 32 -19.44 5.67 -3.40
CA GLY A 32 -18.90 6.62 -2.45
C GLY A 32 -17.48 6.98 -2.87
N PRO A 33 -16.95 8.15 -2.50
CA PRO A 33 -15.54 8.45 -2.72
C PRO A 33 -14.74 7.42 -1.93
N GLY A 34 -14.42 6.31 -2.59
CA GLY A 34 -13.33 5.46 -2.18
C GLY A 34 -12.12 6.38 -2.23
N GLY A 35 -11.64 6.84 -1.06
CA GLY A 35 -10.41 7.59 -1.00
C GLY A 35 -9.39 6.78 -1.78
N ALA A 36 -8.88 7.31 -2.88
CA ALA A 36 -7.78 6.72 -3.58
C ALA A 36 -6.67 6.57 -2.55
N ALA A 37 -6.36 5.35 -2.14
CA ALA A 37 -5.18 5.09 -1.33
C ALA A 37 -4.02 5.74 -2.10
N GLY A 38 -3.35 6.71 -1.48
CA GLY A 38 -2.24 7.42 -2.12
C GLY A 38 -1.21 6.39 -2.59
N LYS A 39 -0.59 6.63 -3.72
CA LYS A 39 0.48 5.77 -4.20
C LYS A 39 1.65 5.78 -3.21
N HIS A 40 2.26 4.61 -3.01
CA HIS A 40 3.43 4.47 -2.15
C HIS A 40 4.73 4.80 -2.91
N ASP A 41 4.66 5.81 -3.78
CA ASP A 41 5.74 6.25 -4.69
C ASP A 41 6.72 7.23 -4.04
N GLY A 42 6.56 7.54 -2.75
CA GLY A 42 7.42 8.49 -2.04
C GLY A 42 7.11 9.96 -2.32
N SER A 43 6.07 10.29 -3.09
CA SER A 43 5.61 11.67 -3.29
C SER A 43 5.11 12.31 -1.98
N THR A 44 4.66 11.49 -1.05
CA THR A 44 4.36 11.82 0.35
C THR A 44 5.12 10.88 1.27
N PRO A 45 5.43 11.28 2.51
CA PRO A 45 6.09 10.39 3.45
C PRO A 45 5.33 9.10 3.69
N LEU A 46 6.05 8.01 3.89
CA LEU A 46 5.51 6.70 4.17
C LEU A 46 5.81 6.31 5.62
N LEU A 47 4.86 5.64 6.27
CA LEU A 47 5.07 4.94 7.53
C LEU A 47 5.11 3.45 7.25
N CYS A 48 6.23 2.82 7.55
CA CYS A 48 6.48 1.41 7.28
C CYS A 48 6.61 0.62 8.58
N VAL A 49 6.09 -0.60 8.58
CA VAL A 49 6.17 -1.54 9.70
C VAL A 49 6.88 -2.80 9.22
N PRO A 50 8.06 -3.15 9.75
CA PRO A 50 8.67 -4.46 9.58
C PRO A 50 7.80 -5.54 10.25
N ILE A 51 7.56 -6.66 9.56
CA ILE A 51 6.68 -7.74 10.03
C ILE A 51 7.47 -9.03 10.23
N GLY A 52 8.37 -9.33 9.31
CA GLY A 52 9.14 -10.57 9.32
C GLY A 52 10.59 -10.32 8.92
N ILE A 53 11.50 -11.05 9.58
CA ILE A 53 12.93 -10.95 9.34
C ILE A 53 13.51 -12.34 9.16
N THR A 54 14.44 -12.45 8.22
CA THR A 54 15.36 -13.58 8.11
C THR A 54 16.78 -13.07 8.25
N GLU A 55 17.50 -13.57 9.22
CA GLU A 55 18.90 -13.29 9.50
C GLU A 55 19.76 -14.42 8.98
N CYS A 56 20.80 -14.11 8.21
CA CYS A 56 21.75 -15.08 7.67
C CYS A 56 23.17 -14.70 8.08
N GLY A 57 23.92 -15.68 8.57
CA GLY A 57 25.34 -15.54 8.90
C GLY A 57 26.26 -15.83 7.73
N ALA A 58 27.55 -15.60 7.91
CA ALA A 58 28.58 -15.76 6.88
C ALA A 58 28.75 -17.22 6.40
N GLU A 59 28.39 -18.19 7.22
CA GLU A 59 28.47 -19.62 6.89
C GLU A 59 27.24 -20.13 6.14
N GLY A 60 26.25 -19.23 5.87
CA GLY A 60 25.06 -19.55 5.10
C GLY A 60 23.88 -20.07 5.94
N GLU A 61 24.02 -20.17 7.26
CA GLU A 61 22.92 -20.47 8.15
C GLU A 61 21.94 -19.29 8.20
N CYS A 62 20.66 -19.56 8.05
CA CYS A 62 19.59 -18.55 8.13
C CYS A 62 18.55 -18.96 9.17
N LYS A 63 18.09 -17.99 9.96
CA LYS A 63 17.04 -18.16 10.96
C LYS A 63 15.99 -17.08 10.86
N ARG A 64 14.77 -17.38 11.24
CA ARG A 64 13.73 -16.36 11.42
C ARG A 64 14.01 -15.56 12.68
N GLY A 65 13.85 -14.23 12.55
CA GLY A 65 13.92 -13.29 13.65
C GLY A 65 12.68 -12.41 13.73
N THR A 66 12.69 -11.57 14.75
CA THR A 66 11.71 -10.48 14.91
C THR A 66 12.41 -9.13 14.76
N PRO A 67 11.69 -8.04 14.51
CA PRO A 67 12.29 -6.71 14.47
C PRO A 67 13.16 -6.42 15.72
N GLU A 68 12.67 -6.81 16.88
CA GLU A 68 13.36 -6.60 18.16
C GLU A 68 14.67 -7.40 18.25
N SER A 69 14.72 -8.64 17.71
CA SER A 69 15.91 -9.49 17.80
C SER A 69 17.13 -8.90 17.05
N VAL A 70 16.88 -8.07 16.04
CA VAL A 70 17.91 -7.39 15.25
C VAL A 70 17.96 -5.88 15.51
N ASN A 71 17.28 -5.44 16.57
CA ASN A 71 17.19 -4.03 16.97
C ASN A 71 16.69 -3.12 15.84
N LEU A 72 15.68 -3.61 15.09
CA LEU A 72 14.99 -2.83 14.07
C LEU A 72 13.77 -2.14 14.70
N PRO A 73 13.52 -0.85 14.39
CA PRO A 73 12.35 -0.14 14.93
C PRO A 73 11.02 -0.76 14.46
N GLN A 74 10.00 -0.69 15.30
CA GLN A 74 8.64 -1.09 14.91
C GLN A 74 8.06 -0.17 13.84
N PHE A 75 8.35 1.13 13.91
CA PHE A 75 7.87 2.12 12.97
C PHE A 75 9.04 2.84 12.31
N ILE A 76 8.99 2.87 10.99
CA ILE A 76 10.01 3.50 10.15
C ILE A 76 9.32 4.52 9.26
N ARG A 77 9.67 5.79 9.41
CA ARG A 77 9.22 6.85 8.51
C ARG A 77 10.20 7.00 7.35
N VAL A 78 9.69 6.87 6.13
CA VAL A 78 10.45 7.09 4.90
C VAL A 78 10.03 8.43 4.32
N ASP A 79 10.96 9.36 4.20
CA ASP A 79 10.76 10.66 3.56
C ASP A 79 11.72 10.79 2.38
N VAL A 80 11.20 10.52 1.19
CA VAL A 80 11.98 10.54 -0.04
C VAL A 80 12.42 11.96 -0.41
N LYS A 81 11.57 12.97 -0.14
CA LYS A 81 11.92 14.36 -0.41
C LYS A 81 13.03 14.88 0.50
N ALA A 82 13.00 14.49 1.76
CA ALA A 82 14.06 14.80 2.72
C ALA A 82 15.28 13.88 2.59
N MET A 83 15.22 12.84 1.74
CA MET A 83 16.28 11.83 1.57
C MET A 83 16.65 11.13 2.88
N THR A 84 15.65 10.82 3.72
CA THR A 84 15.88 10.19 5.03
C THR A 84 14.92 9.06 5.34
N ILE A 85 15.43 8.08 6.07
CA ILE A 85 14.65 7.07 6.79
C ILE A 85 14.85 7.29 8.28
N ARG A 86 13.77 7.46 9.04
CA ARG A 86 13.84 7.76 10.48
C ARG A 86 13.01 6.80 11.32
N SER A 87 13.48 6.58 12.53
CA SER A 87 12.70 6.01 13.63
C SER A 87 12.58 7.03 14.75
N GLU A 88 11.38 7.50 14.99
CA GLU A 88 11.07 8.39 16.09
C GLU A 88 11.34 7.72 17.46
N GLU A 89 11.01 6.45 17.56
CA GLU A 89 11.14 5.63 18.75
C GLU A 89 12.59 5.48 19.18
N GLN A 90 13.49 5.19 18.24
CA GLN A 90 14.90 4.95 18.53
C GLN A 90 15.80 6.18 18.27
N LYS A 91 15.21 7.30 17.83
CA LYS A 91 15.93 8.52 17.44
C LYS A 91 17.07 8.25 16.44
N ARG A 92 16.87 7.25 15.56
CA ARG A 92 17.82 6.89 14.52
C ARG A 92 17.38 7.47 13.18
N GLU A 93 18.35 7.94 12.43
CA GLU A 93 18.17 8.42 11.08
C GLU A 93 19.20 7.77 10.16
N SER A 94 18.77 7.39 8.97
CA SER A 94 19.60 6.84 7.92
C SER A 94 19.39 7.63 6.64
N PRO A 95 20.45 8.14 6.00
CA PRO A 95 20.32 8.87 4.74
C PRO A 95 19.98 7.91 3.59
N ILE A 96 19.02 8.32 2.76
CA ILE A 96 18.79 7.72 1.45
C ILE A 96 19.86 8.27 0.50
N LYS A 97 20.59 7.40 -0.17
CA LYS A 97 21.62 7.78 -1.13
C LYS A 97 21.13 7.73 -2.57
N THR A 98 20.24 6.78 -2.85
CA THR A 98 19.69 6.56 -4.19
C THR A 98 18.19 6.34 -4.10
N VAL A 99 17.46 6.93 -5.02
CA VAL A 99 16.02 6.73 -5.23
C VAL A 99 15.85 6.35 -6.70
N ASP A 100 15.13 5.27 -6.95
CA ASP A 100 14.80 4.84 -8.30
C ASP A 100 13.36 4.33 -8.35
N HIS A 101 12.74 4.40 -9.53
CA HIS A 101 11.41 3.92 -9.81
C HIS A 101 11.45 2.97 -11.01
N MET A 102 11.08 1.72 -10.81
CA MET A 102 11.10 0.74 -11.87
C MET A 102 9.92 -0.23 -11.76
N ASN A 103 9.13 -0.32 -12.81
CA ASN A 103 8.02 -1.27 -12.91
C ASN A 103 7.04 -1.21 -11.71
N GLY A 104 6.67 0.01 -11.26
CA GLY A 104 5.76 0.22 -10.14
C GLY A 104 6.38 -0.13 -8.78
N LYS A 105 7.69 -0.05 -8.67
CA LYS A 105 8.44 -0.23 -7.44
C LYS A 105 9.27 1.02 -7.14
N LEU A 106 9.17 1.52 -5.93
CA LEU A 106 10.07 2.51 -5.36
C LEU A 106 11.26 1.76 -4.75
N ILE A 107 12.47 2.05 -5.24
CA ILE A 107 13.72 1.44 -4.81
C ILE A 107 14.56 2.50 -4.10
N LEU A 108 14.92 2.22 -2.86
CA LEU A 108 15.72 3.11 -2.02
C LEU A 108 16.99 2.38 -1.59
N GLN A 109 18.10 3.08 -1.60
CA GLN A 109 19.38 2.54 -1.13
C GLN A 109 20.08 3.53 -0.22
N GLY A 110 20.84 3.02 0.73
CA GLY A 110 21.60 3.84 1.64
C GLY A 110 22.59 3.07 2.49
N THR A 111 23.19 3.79 3.42
CA THR A 111 24.14 3.23 4.37
C THR A 111 23.85 3.79 5.77
N GLN A 112 24.11 2.98 6.80
CA GLN A 112 24.04 3.41 8.19
C GLN A 112 25.17 2.75 8.99
N GLY A 113 26.15 3.54 9.40
CA GLY A 113 27.40 3.00 9.94
C GLY A 113 28.10 2.12 8.91
N GLU A 114 28.44 0.90 9.30
CA GLU A 114 29.11 -0.09 8.42
C GLU A 114 28.10 -0.97 7.64
N ARG A 115 26.81 -0.64 7.67
CA ARG A 115 25.74 -1.40 7.00
C ARG A 115 25.31 -0.71 5.71
N GLY A 116 25.19 -1.53 4.65
CA GLY A 116 24.50 -1.15 3.43
C GLY A 116 23.07 -1.68 3.44
N TRP A 117 22.12 -0.96 2.88
CA TRP A 117 20.74 -1.41 2.78
C TRP A 117 20.09 -1.04 1.44
N THR A 118 19.18 -1.89 1.01
CA THR A 118 18.30 -1.65 -0.13
C THR A 118 16.86 -1.97 0.29
N THR A 119 15.94 -1.08 -0.02
CA THR A 119 14.50 -1.25 0.25
C THR A 119 13.74 -1.15 -1.06
N LEU A 120 12.80 -2.05 -1.27
CA LEU A 120 11.88 -2.08 -2.38
C LEU A 120 10.45 -1.99 -1.83
N ILE A 121 9.68 -0.99 -2.29
CA ILE A 121 8.30 -0.77 -1.91
C ILE A 121 7.44 -0.86 -3.17
N ASP A 122 6.43 -1.71 -3.14
CA ASP A 122 5.42 -1.79 -4.19
C ASP A 122 4.54 -0.54 -4.14
N GLU A 123 4.50 0.24 -5.22
CA GLU A 123 3.82 1.54 -5.24
C GLU A 123 2.29 1.42 -5.14
N ASP A 124 1.72 0.31 -5.56
CA ASP A 124 0.27 0.10 -5.52
C ASP A 124 -0.20 -0.48 -4.17
N THR A 125 0.56 -1.41 -3.61
CA THR A 125 0.13 -2.17 -2.42
C THR A 125 0.82 -1.74 -1.13
N GLY A 126 1.92 -0.99 -1.20
CA GLY A 126 2.75 -0.64 -0.06
C GLY A 126 3.55 -1.81 0.53
N ARG A 127 3.55 -2.98 -0.10
CA ARG A 127 4.39 -4.10 0.37
C ARG A 127 5.86 -3.74 0.30
N LEU A 128 6.56 -4.01 1.40
CA LEU A 128 7.97 -3.72 1.56
C LEU A 128 8.78 -4.99 1.63
N SER A 129 9.91 -5.01 0.92
CA SER A 129 11.01 -5.92 1.17
C SER A 129 12.31 -5.13 1.23
N ALA A 130 13.17 -5.46 2.19
CA ALA A 130 14.45 -4.81 2.32
C ALA A 130 15.56 -5.83 2.60
N THR A 131 16.76 -5.49 2.18
CA THR A 131 17.99 -6.20 2.56
C THR A 131 18.90 -5.24 3.29
N VAL A 132 19.52 -5.74 4.34
CA VAL A 132 20.57 -5.04 5.08
C VAL A 132 21.77 -5.98 5.15
N THR A 133 22.93 -5.49 4.80
CA THR A 133 24.16 -6.26 4.84
C THR A 133 25.21 -5.55 5.69
N ALA A 134 25.92 -6.33 6.47
CA ALA A 134 27.07 -5.91 7.26
C ALA A 134 28.18 -6.95 7.07
N HIS A 135 29.34 -6.72 7.72
CA HIS A 135 30.43 -7.69 7.65
C HIS A 135 30.03 -9.00 8.36
N GLY A 136 29.93 -10.09 7.55
CA GLY A 136 29.62 -11.43 8.05
C GLY A 136 28.16 -11.71 8.35
N GLU A 137 27.22 -10.78 8.09
CA GLU A 137 25.79 -10.99 8.32
C GLU A 137 24.92 -10.30 7.26
N GLY A 138 23.74 -10.83 7.04
CA GLY A 138 22.74 -10.23 6.16
C GLY A 138 21.34 -10.45 6.68
N PHE A 139 20.47 -9.48 6.44
CA PHE A 139 19.06 -9.51 6.86
C PHE A 139 18.17 -9.32 5.65
N VAL A 140 17.10 -10.11 5.57
CA VAL A 140 15.97 -9.86 4.68
C VAL A 140 14.76 -9.49 5.53
N VAL A 141 14.20 -8.33 5.28
CA VAL A 141 13.09 -7.76 6.02
C VAL A 141 11.87 -7.69 5.12
N PHE A 142 10.73 -8.15 5.61
CA PHE A 142 9.43 -8.02 4.96
C PHE A 142 8.51 -7.15 5.80
N GLY A 143 7.71 -6.33 5.15
CA GLY A 143 6.82 -5.41 5.84
C GLY A 143 5.78 -4.78 4.93
N ALA A 144 5.18 -3.73 5.42
CA ALA A 144 4.22 -2.92 4.68
C ALA A 144 4.35 -1.44 5.06
N CYS A 145 4.00 -0.59 4.12
CA CYS A 145 3.98 0.85 4.27
C CYS A 145 2.58 1.40 4.02
N THR A 146 2.28 2.52 4.65
CA THR A 146 1.11 3.35 4.35
C THR A 146 1.55 4.78 4.12
N VAL A 147 0.80 5.51 3.30
CA VAL A 147 0.99 6.94 3.09
C VAL A 147 0.57 7.68 4.35
N VAL A 148 1.37 8.63 4.81
CA VAL A 148 1.05 9.50 5.94
C VAL A 148 1.08 10.96 5.49
N PRO A 149 0.07 11.75 5.91
CA PRO A 149 0.00 13.17 5.56
C PRO A 149 1.11 13.99 6.20
#